data_aa9df8d18bef0e4e12e6231309ef810c
#
_entry.id   aa9df8d18bef0e4e12e6231309ef810c
#
_cell.length_a   1.000
_cell.length_b   1.000
_cell.length_c   1.000
_cell.angle_alpha   90.00
_cell.angle_beta   90.00
_cell.angle_gamma   90.00
#
_symmetry.space_group_name_H-M   'P 1'
#
loop_
_entity.id
_entity.type
_entity.pdbx_description
1 polymer ?
#
loop_
_entity_poly.entity_id
_entity_poly.type
_entity_poly.pdbx_seq_one_letter_code
_entity_poly.pdbx_strand_id
1 'polypeptide(L)'
;MLLVTFLWFGGYASGSATALRSLFGWPADPRVGTLFWAYLIIAVFVGAIVLGPVVYSLIERFMTFIVVVTVGGLMIAIFDPAVLSTAGSFFAAYLNPLTFFVQGLPASFAKDDLNTLLTGIAFAGMGGFFNVMYSYWIRDKGHGMAKYIGRVTSPVTGEPEAIPATGFGFEDTQENRRNYASWIRFSRFDNLFGVLTNLLTVTLMIWLSWALLLPKGLFPAGWELCAVQAEFFAHSMGEIGRVIFLLVATAFLADSWLGVTDAVARMHSDFFFTSLPWAQRWSFRRWYYVFVGILTLVSATTMLMAQPGALIILGGVLNFFAMVAYMPFLIYLNYFMVPRSMPRWTRPRRITLVAVTLVSLVYLAIAVAYVLVLLG
;
A
#
# COMPACT_ATOMS: atom_id res chain seq x y z
N MET A 1 8.86 -13.38 -5.62
CA MET A 1 7.74 -12.52 -6.08
C MET A 1 6.39 -13.24 -5.95
N LEU A 2 6.13 -14.35 -6.63
CA LEU A 2 4.85 -15.07 -6.56
C LEU A 2 4.41 -15.43 -5.12
N LEU A 3 5.28 -16.01 -4.29
CA LEU A 3 4.96 -16.39 -2.92
C LEU A 3 4.58 -15.21 -2.03
N VAL A 4 5.24 -14.06 -2.22
CA VAL A 4 5.00 -12.86 -1.39
C VAL A 4 3.68 -12.19 -1.71
N THR A 5 3.15 -12.36 -2.92
CA THR A 5 1.97 -11.64 -3.39
C THR A 5 0.66 -12.40 -3.24
N PHE A 6 0.67 -13.72 -3.04
CA PHE A 6 -0.58 -14.50 -3.09
C PHE A 6 -1.19 -14.82 -1.71
N LEU A 7 -0.37 -15.07 -0.68
CA LEU A 7 -0.87 -15.66 0.57
C LEU A 7 -1.80 -14.77 1.40
N TRP A 8 -1.80 -13.47 1.23
CA TRP A 8 -2.50 -12.50 2.08
C TRP A 8 -3.55 -11.66 1.34
N PHE A 9 -3.77 -11.94 0.06
CA PHE A 9 -4.47 -11.03 -0.85
C PHE A 9 -5.92 -10.72 -0.45
N GLY A 10 -6.60 -11.61 0.24
CA GLY A 10 -7.96 -11.39 0.73
C GLY A 10 -8.06 -10.44 1.94
N GLY A 11 -6.94 -10.07 2.57
CA GLY A 11 -6.93 -9.30 3.82
C GLY A 11 -7.59 -7.93 3.72
N TYR A 12 -7.31 -7.17 2.66
CA TYR A 12 -7.91 -5.85 2.47
C TYR A 12 -9.39 -5.90 2.11
N ALA A 13 -9.80 -6.84 1.24
CA ALA A 13 -11.20 -7.00 0.90
C ALA A 13 -12.04 -7.43 2.12
N SER A 14 -11.56 -8.42 2.88
CA SER A 14 -12.24 -8.86 4.10
C SER A 14 -12.15 -7.81 5.22
N GLY A 15 -11.06 -7.07 5.32
CA GLY A 15 -10.93 -5.93 6.23
C GLY A 15 -11.97 -4.84 5.95
N SER A 16 -12.11 -4.44 4.68
CA SER A 16 -13.16 -3.53 4.22
C SER A 16 -14.57 -4.02 4.58
N ALA A 17 -14.81 -5.31 4.39
CA ALA A 17 -16.10 -5.93 4.67
C ALA A 17 -16.47 -5.94 6.17
N THR A 18 -15.49 -5.93 7.08
CA THR A 18 -15.77 -5.79 8.53
C THR A 18 -16.47 -4.47 8.85
N ALA A 19 -16.11 -3.41 8.14
CA ALA A 19 -16.74 -2.11 8.29
C ALA A 19 -18.19 -2.11 7.78
N LEU A 20 -18.45 -2.67 6.58
CA LEU A 20 -19.84 -2.79 6.06
C LEU A 20 -20.71 -3.68 6.95
N ARG A 21 -20.18 -4.81 7.40
CA ARG A 21 -20.91 -5.68 8.33
C ARG A 21 -21.27 -4.91 9.61
N SER A 22 -20.31 -4.14 10.15
CA SER A 22 -20.57 -3.33 11.34
C SER A 22 -21.60 -2.24 11.10
N LEU A 23 -21.61 -1.65 9.90
CA LEU A 23 -22.55 -0.58 9.51
C LEU A 23 -23.98 -1.10 9.34
N PHE A 24 -24.16 -2.24 8.67
CA PHE A 24 -25.48 -2.78 8.36
C PHE A 24 -26.00 -3.78 9.38
N GLY A 25 -25.14 -4.30 10.26
CA GLY A 25 -25.50 -5.33 11.27
C GLY A 25 -25.91 -6.69 10.66
N TRP A 26 -25.77 -6.86 9.36
CA TRP A 26 -26.23 -8.06 8.63
C TRP A 26 -25.19 -8.53 7.60
N PRO A 27 -25.04 -9.85 7.41
CA PRO A 27 -25.46 -10.97 8.27
C PRO A 27 -24.92 -10.86 9.70
N ALA A 28 -25.66 -11.37 10.67
CA ALA A 28 -25.35 -11.21 12.11
C ALA A 28 -24.06 -11.93 12.52
N ASP A 29 -23.78 -13.12 11.97
CA ASP A 29 -22.53 -13.83 12.23
C ASP A 29 -21.33 -13.05 11.70
N PRO A 30 -20.31 -12.78 12.52
CA PRO A 30 -19.17 -11.96 12.14
C PRO A 30 -18.39 -12.48 10.93
N ARG A 31 -18.19 -13.78 10.84
CA ARG A 31 -17.46 -14.42 9.75
C ARG A 31 -18.30 -14.46 8.47
N VAL A 32 -19.52 -14.94 8.55
CA VAL A 32 -20.43 -15.05 7.41
C VAL A 32 -20.73 -13.66 6.84
N GLY A 33 -21.02 -12.68 7.72
CA GLY A 33 -21.29 -11.31 7.30
C GLY A 33 -20.09 -10.66 6.63
N THR A 34 -18.90 -10.82 7.20
CA THR A 34 -17.67 -10.30 6.57
C THR A 34 -17.41 -10.94 5.21
N LEU A 35 -17.55 -12.26 5.08
CA LEU A 35 -17.36 -12.93 3.80
C LEU A 35 -18.38 -12.50 2.75
N PHE A 36 -19.66 -12.37 3.14
CA PHE A 36 -20.72 -11.89 2.24
C PHE A 36 -20.35 -10.51 1.64
N TRP A 37 -20.04 -9.54 2.50
CA TRP A 37 -19.69 -8.20 2.05
C TRP A 37 -18.36 -8.16 1.28
N ALA A 38 -17.39 -9.00 1.65
CA ALA A 38 -16.11 -9.09 0.94
C ALA A 38 -16.28 -9.58 -0.50
N TYR A 39 -17.08 -10.62 -0.71
CA TYR A 39 -17.38 -11.10 -2.06
C TYR A 39 -18.13 -10.06 -2.90
N LEU A 40 -19.06 -9.32 -2.29
CA LEU A 40 -19.75 -8.23 -2.97
C LEU A 40 -18.78 -7.10 -3.39
N ILE A 41 -17.89 -6.69 -2.47
CA ILE A 41 -16.85 -5.68 -2.77
C ILE A 41 -15.99 -6.15 -3.94
N ILE A 42 -15.47 -7.37 -3.89
CA ILE A 42 -14.65 -7.94 -4.97
C ILE A 42 -15.43 -7.93 -6.29
N ALA A 43 -16.68 -8.36 -6.30
CA ALA A 43 -17.51 -8.39 -7.50
C ALA A 43 -17.69 -6.98 -8.11
N VAL A 44 -17.99 -5.98 -7.26
CA VAL A 44 -18.15 -4.57 -7.68
C VAL A 44 -16.85 -4.02 -8.28
N PHE A 45 -15.71 -4.22 -7.60
CA PHE A 45 -14.43 -3.67 -8.04
C PHE A 45 -13.86 -4.41 -9.26
N VAL A 46 -14.02 -5.73 -9.36
CA VAL A 46 -13.67 -6.47 -10.58
C VAL A 46 -14.54 -6.00 -11.73
N GLY A 47 -15.83 -5.81 -11.50
CA GLY A 47 -16.74 -5.21 -12.49
C GLY A 47 -16.25 -3.83 -12.94
N ALA A 48 -15.83 -2.99 -12.01
CA ALA A 48 -15.28 -1.65 -12.31
C ALA A 48 -13.97 -1.72 -13.13
N ILE A 49 -13.05 -2.64 -12.81
CA ILE A 49 -11.82 -2.86 -13.58
C ILE A 49 -12.15 -3.33 -15.01
N VAL A 50 -13.13 -4.22 -15.17
CA VAL A 50 -13.48 -4.80 -16.47
C VAL A 50 -14.26 -3.81 -17.34
N LEU A 51 -15.13 -2.99 -16.74
CA LEU A 51 -16.00 -2.06 -17.46
C LEU A 51 -15.45 -0.64 -17.59
N GLY A 52 -14.53 -0.23 -16.70
CA GLY A 52 -13.94 1.10 -16.73
C GLY A 52 -13.02 1.32 -17.93
N PRO A 53 -13.21 2.34 -18.76
CA PRO A 53 -12.47 2.51 -20.03
C PRO A 53 -10.96 2.61 -19.84
N VAL A 54 -10.49 3.25 -18.77
CA VAL A 54 -9.08 3.31 -18.37
C VAL A 54 -9.00 3.03 -16.87
N VAL A 55 -8.44 1.88 -16.53
CA VAL A 55 -8.38 1.38 -15.14
C VAL A 55 -7.70 2.38 -14.20
N TYR A 56 -6.57 2.93 -14.60
CA TYR A 56 -5.80 3.86 -13.77
C TYR A 56 -6.60 5.12 -13.37
N SER A 57 -7.34 5.73 -14.28
CA SER A 57 -8.07 6.98 -14.00
C SER A 57 -9.23 6.78 -13.02
N LEU A 58 -9.83 5.59 -13.04
CA LEU A 58 -10.88 5.22 -12.07
C LEU A 58 -10.27 5.12 -10.66
N ILE A 59 -9.18 4.37 -10.54
CA ILE A 59 -8.45 4.18 -9.27
C ILE A 59 -8.02 5.54 -8.71
N GLU A 60 -7.35 6.38 -9.51
CA GLU A 60 -6.81 7.66 -9.06
C GLU A 60 -7.87 8.60 -8.48
N ARG A 61 -9.02 8.72 -9.14
CA ARG A 61 -10.12 9.59 -8.66
C ARG A 61 -10.70 9.09 -7.35
N PHE A 62 -10.90 7.79 -7.25
CA PHE A 62 -11.44 7.17 -6.06
C PHE A 62 -10.47 7.33 -4.88
N MET A 63 -9.19 7.00 -5.07
CA MET A 63 -8.14 7.17 -4.05
C MET A 63 -8.04 8.61 -3.56
N THR A 64 -8.05 9.58 -4.47
CA THR A 64 -7.98 11.00 -4.11
C THR A 64 -9.14 11.41 -3.20
N PHE A 65 -10.36 11.01 -3.55
CA PHE A 65 -11.55 11.31 -2.72
C PHE A 65 -11.41 10.69 -1.33
N ILE A 66 -11.05 9.40 -1.24
CA ILE A 66 -10.90 8.68 0.03
C ILE A 66 -9.84 9.32 0.92
N VAL A 67 -8.68 9.68 0.37
CA VAL A 67 -7.60 10.33 1.13
C VAL A 67 -8.07 11.66 1.73
N VAL A 68 -8.77 12.49 0.96
CA VAL A 68 -9.28 13.78 1.45
C VAL A 68 -10.27 13.58 2.59
N VAL A 69 -11.22 12.65 2.46
CA VAL A 69 -12.22 12.38 3.51
C VAL A 69 -11.55 11.75 4.75
N THR A 70 -10.62 10.81 4.56
CA THR A 70 -9.90 10.17 5.68
C THR A 70 -9.08 11.18 6.46
N VAL A 71 -8.22 11.96 5.79
CA VAL A 71 -7.36 12.94 6.46
C VAL A 71 -8.20 14.03 7.11
N GLY A 72 -9.23 14.53 6.43
CA GLY A 72 -10.15 15.51 6.96
C GLY A 72 -10.86 15.02 8.22
N GLY A 73 -11.40 13.81 8.21
CA GLY A 73 -12.05 13.20 9.37
C GLY A 73 -11.12 12.98 10.55
N LEU A 74 -9.90 12.47 10.30
CA LEU A 74 -8.87 12.33 11.35
C LEU A 74 -8.48 13.68 11.93
N MET A 75 -8.32 14.70 11.09
CA MET A 75 -8.04 16.06 11.56
C MET A 75 -9.16 16.61 12.46
N ILE A 76 -10.42 16.38 12.12
CA ILE A 76 -11.55 16.77 12.98
C ILE A 76 -11.50 16.01 14.30
N ALA A 77 -11.26 14.72 14.29
CA ALA A 77 -11.23 13.88 15.48
C ALA A 77 -10.15 14.27 16.50
N ILE A 78 -8.98 14.76 16.04
CA ILE A 78 -7.92 15.19 16.98
C ILE A 78 -8.24 16.49 17.73
N PHE A 79 -9.17 17.32 17.22
CA PHE A 79 -9.58 18.54 17.92
C PHE A 79 -10.53 18.26 19.09
N ASP A 80 -10.89 17.01 19.35
CA ASP A 80 -11.61 16.63 20.57
C ASP A 80 -10.78 16.98 21.82
N PRO A 81 -11.36 17.64 22.85
CA PRO A 81 -10.63 18.03 24.05
C PRO A 81 -9.97 16.85 24.77
N ALA A 82 -10.58 15.66 24.75
CA ALA A 82 -10.01 14.46 25.36
C ALA A 82 -8.73 14.03 24.63
N VAL A 83 -8.70 14.14 23.31
CA VAL A 83 -7.51 13.84 22.50
C VAL A 83 -6.44 14.90 22.68
N LEU A 84 -6.80 16.19 22.57
CA LEU A 84 -5.88 17.31 22.74
C LEU A 84 -5.17 17.32 24.11
N SER A 85 -5.88 16.91 25.18
CA SER A 85 -5.29 16.83 26.52
C SER A 85 -4.10 15.88 26.61
N THR A 86 -4.02 14.88 25.71
CA THR A 86 -2.93 13.90 25.66
C THR A 86 -1.75 14.33 24.76
N ALA A 87 -1.87 15.46 24.04
CA ALA A 87 -0.87 15.88 23.05
C ALA A 87 0.54 15.97 23.63
N GLY A 88 0.69 16.60 24.80
CA GLY A 88 2.00 16.78 25.44
C GLY A 88 2.70 15.44 25.73
N SER A 89 2.00 14.50 26.36
CA SER A 89 2.54 13.19 26.71
C SER A 89 2.79 12.33 25.46
N PHE A 90 1.86 12.37 24.51
CA PHE A 90 1.99 11.62 23.26
C PHE A 90 3.23 12.08 22.46
N PHE A 91 3.35 13.38 22.15
CA PHE A 91 4.48 13.86 21.35
C PHE A 91 5.82 13.78 22.09
N ALA A 92 5.84 13.92 23.42
CA ALA A 92 7.04 13.68 24.20
C ALA A 92 7.55 12.23 24.06
N ALA A 93 6.65 11.25 24.04
CA ALA A 93 7.00 9.84 23.81
C ALA A 93 7.31 9.55 22.34
N TYR A 94 6.46 10.02 21.43
CA TYR A 94 6.53 9.73 19.99
C TYR A 94 7.79 10.30 19.31
N LEU A 95 8.23 11.50 19.72
CA LEU A 95 9.40 12.17 19.16
C LEU A 95 10.71 11.84 19.90
N ASN A 96 10.66 11.05 20.97
CA ASN A 96 11.85 10.65 21.71
C ASN A 96 12.36 9.27 21.28
N PRO A 97 13.28 9.17 20.30
CA PRO A 97 13.80 7.89 19.83
C PRO A 97 14.61 7.16 20.93
N LEU A 98 15.10 7.88 21.93
CA LEU A 98 15.88 7.28 23.02
C LEU A 98 15.02 6.48 23.99
N THR A 99 13.72 6.72 24.06
CA THR A 99 12.79 5.96 24.91
C THR A 99 12.89 4.45 24.62
N PHE A 100 12.91 4.07 23.35
CA PHE A 100 13.06 2.67 22.93
C PHE A 100 14.40 2.06 23.38
N PHE A 101 15.50 2.81 23.25
CA PHE A 101 16.83 2.33 23.61
C PHE A 101 17.08 2.29 25.12
N VAL A 102 16.45 3.18 25.88
CA VAL A 102 16.63 3.28 27.34
C VAL A 102 15.66 2.38 28.09
N GLN A 103 14.40 2.35 27.69
CA GLN A 103 13.32 1.61 28.37
C GLN A 103 13.12 0.20 27.80
N GLY A 104 13.63 -0.06 26.59
CA GLY A 104 13.40 -1.32 25.88
C GLY A 104 11.96 -1.48 25.42
N LEU A 105 11.59 -2.71 25.10
CA LEU A 105 10.21 -3.08 24.79
C LEU A 105 9.37 -3.14 26.08
N PRO A 106 8.09 -2.74 26.03
CA PRO A 106 7.21 -2.86 27.19
C PRO A 106 7.16 -4.29 27.73
N ALA A 107 7.02 -4.46 29.04
CA ALA A 107 6.92 -5.78 29.67
C ALA A 107 5.72 -6.61 29.13
N SER A 108 4.69 -5.94 28.59
CA SER A 108 3.53 -6.55 27.94
C SER A 108 3.81 -6.99 26.50
N PHE A 109 4.98 -6.67 25.93
CA PHE A 109 5.31 -7.02 24.54
C PHE A 109 5.52 -8.52 24.41
N ALA A 110 4.65 -9.15 23.65
CA ALA A 110 4.71 -10.59 23.38
C ALA A 110 5.47 -10.88 22.08
N LYS A 111 5.92 -12.14 21.91
CA LYS A 111 6.62 -12.56 20.69
C LYS A 111 5.75 -12.37 19.43
N ASP A 112 4.44 -12.53 19.55
CA ASP A 112 3.49 -12.32 18.46
C ASP A 112 3.37 -10.86 18.01
N ASP A 113 3.66 -9.89 18.89
CA ASP A 113 3.64 -8.46 18.57
C ASP A 113 4.75 -8.07 17.58
N LEU A 114 5.81 -8.88 17.46
CA LEU A 114 6.87 -8.68 16.48
C LEU A 114 6.34 -8.62 15.04
N ASN A 115 5.36 -9.44 14.71
CA ASN A 115 4.74 -9.45 13.38
C ASN A 115 4.02 -8.14 13.10
N THR A 116 3.32 -7.61 14.10
CA THR A 116 2.62 -6.32 14.02
C THR A 116 3.61 -5.17 13.91
N LEU A 117 4.68 -5.19 14.71
CA LEU A 117 5.75 -4.19 14.64
C LEU A 117 6.43 -4.19 13.26
N LEU A 118 6.79 -5.36 12.74
CA LEU A 118 7.40 -5.51 11.42
C LEU A 118 6.47 -5.01 10.31
N THR A 119 5.16 -5.29 10.44
CA THR A 119 4.13 -4.79 9.53
C THR A 119 4.05 -3.27 9.57
N GLY A 120 4.09 -2.66 10.76
CA GLY A 120 4.14 -1.21 10.91
C GLY A 120 5.36 -0.59 10.24
N ILE A 121 6.54 -1.20 10.39
CA ILE A 121 7.78 -0.75 9.73
C ILE A 121 7.65 -0.91 8.20
N ALA A 122 7.11 -2.01 7.70
CA ALA A 122 6.93 -2.25 6.28
C ALA A 122 6.00 -1.22 5.63
N PHE A 123 4.91 -0.88 6.30
CA PHE A 123 3.89 0.04 5.80
C PHE A 123 4.08 1.51 6.27
N ALA A 124 5.18 1.82 6.94
CA ALA A 124 5.55 3.22 7.23
C ALA A 124 5.80 4.06 5.95
N GLY A 125 5.97 3.40 4.81
CA GLY A 125 5.96 3.95 3.47
C GLY A 125 5.08 3.11 2.55
N MET A 126 5.38 3.06 1.25
CA MET A 126 4.65 2.22 0.30
C MET A 126 4.88 0.72 0.49
N GLY A 127 5.78 0.31 1.34
CA GLY A 127 6.06 -1.08 1.71
C GLY A 127 6.37 -2.05 0.57
N GLY A 128 7.43 -2.84 0.70
CA GLY A 128 7.71 -3.97 -0.18
C GLY A 128 7.71 -3.67 -1.67
N PHE A 129 7.09 -4.54 -2.42
CA PHE A 129 6.97 -4.45 -3.89
C PHE A 129 6.13 -3.27 -4.39
N PHE A 130 5.35 -2.63 -3.53
CA PHE A 130 4.53 -1.48 -3.94
C PHE A 130 5.38 -0.29 -4.40
N ASN A 131 6.62 -0.19 -3.95
CA ASN A 131 7.56 0.80 -4.51
C ASN A 131 7.85 0.57 -6.00
N VAL A 132 7.88 -0.69 -6.46
CA VAL A 132 8.06 -1.02 -7.87
C VAL A 132 6.80 -0.69 -8.67
N MET A 133 5.62 -0.90 -8.08
CA MET A 133 4.32 -0.60 -8.68
C MET A 133 4.18 0.86 -9.09
N TYR A 134 4.71 1.79 -8.31
CA TYR A 134 4.63 3.22 -8.60
C TYR A 134 5.17 3.56 -10.00
N SER A 135 6.17 2.83 -10.49
CA SER A 135 6.71 2.99 -11.85
C SER A 135 5.66 2.70 -12.95
N TYR A 136 4.78 1.75 -12.72
CA TYR A 136 3.70 1.42 -13.67
C TYR A 136 2.61 2.49 -13.70
N TRP A 137 2.30 3.07 -12.54
CA TRP A 137 1.35 4.20 -12.48
C TRP A 137 1.90 5.47 -13.12
N ILE A 138 3.20 5.78 -12.94
CA ILE A 138 3.88 6.87 -13.68
C ILE A 138 3.76 6.63 -15.19
N ARG A 139 3.93 5.37 -15.63
CA ARG A 139 3.78 4.99 -17.03
C ARG A 139 2.38 5.28 -17.54
N ASP A 140 1.35 4.79 -16.86
CA ASP A 140 -0.04 4.92 -17.31
C ASP A 140 -0.57 6.36 -17.20
N LYS A 141 0.01 7.20 -16.34
CA LYS A 141 -0.18 8.66 -16.36
C LYS A 141 0.41 9.33 -17.61
N GLY A 142 1.25 8.65 -18.36
CA GLY A 142 1.92 9.20 -19.53
C GLY A 142 2.99 10.25 -19.18
N HIS A 143 3.64 10.13 -18.01
CA HIS A 143 4.68 11.06 -17.61
C HIS A 143 5.98 10.82 -18.39
N GLY A 144 6.61 11.92 -18.86
CA GLY A 144 7.86 11.87 -19.60
C GLY A 144 7.71 11.05 -20.88
N MET A 145 8.62 10.09 -21.09
CA MET A 145 8.61 9.22 -22.26
C MET A 145 7.47 8.19 -22.26
N ALA A 146 6.85 7.95 -21.12
CA ALA A 146 5.72 7.05 -21.01
C ALA A 146 4.48 7.51 -21.81
N LYS A 147 4.42 8.78 -22.24
CA LYS A 147 3.37 9.26 -23.15
C LYS A 147 3.34 8.54 -24.51
N TYR A 148 4.45 7.87 -24.87
CA TYR A 148 4.56 7.10 -26.13
C TYR A 148 4.23 5.62 -25.94
N ILE A 149 3.91 5.20 -24.73
CA ILE A 149 3.56 3.82 -24.38
C ILE A 149 2.05 3.75 -24.14
N GLY A 150 1.42 2.71 -24.66
CA GLY A 150 -0.01 2.48 -24.44
C GLY A 150 -0.33 2.15 -22.97
N ARG A 151 -1.60 2.33 -22.63
CA ARG A 151 -2.15 2.07 -21.29
C ARG A 151 -2.93 0.76 -21.25
N VAL A 152 -3.16 0.25 -20.06
CA VAL A 152 -4.08 -0.86 -19.86
C VAL A 152 -5.51 -0.33 -19.96
N THR A 153 -6.23 -0.79 -20.96
CA THR A 153 -7.63 -0.42 -21.25
C THR A 153 -8.57 -1.57 -20.96
N SER A 154 -9.86 -1.26 -20.71
CA SER A 154 -10.91 -2.26 -20.50
C SER A 154 -10.97 -3.29 -21.62
N PRO A 155 -11.22 -4.57 -21.32
CA PRO A 155 -11.42 -5.58 -22.35
C PRO A 155 -12.77 -5.44 -23.05
N VAL A 156 -13.73 -4.72 -22.47
CA VAL A 156 -15.11 -4.56 -22.95
C VAL A 156 -15.33 -3.20 -23.61
N THR A 157 -14.93 -2.12 -22.93
CA THR A 157 -15.24 -0.75 -23.37
C THR A 157 -14.04 0.02 -23.90
N GLY A 158 -12.81 -0.49 -23.69
CA GLY A 158 -11.57 0.20 -24.05
C GLY A 158 -10.97 -0.31 -25.37
N GLU A 159 -10.51 0.61 -26.22
CA GLU A 159 -9.71 0.23 -27.39
C GLU A 159 -8.33 -0.27 -26.96
N PRO A 160 -7.80 -1.33 -27.64
CA PRO A 160 -6.47 -1.84 -27.34
C PRO A 160 -5.37 -0.82 -27.64
N GLU A 161 -4.58 -0.45 -26.63
CA GLU A 161 -3.36 0.33 -26.81
C GLU A 161 -2.13 -0.60 -26.84
N ALA A 162 -1.17 -0.32 -27.72
CA ALA A 162 0.05 -1.13 -27.84
C ALA A 162 1.02 -0.81 -26.70
N ILE A 163 1.37 -1.82 -25.91
CA ILE A 163 2.40 -1.74 -24.87
C ILE A 163 3.61 -2.54 -25.37
N PRO A 164 4.74 -1.89 -25.76
CA PRO A 164 5.92 -2.57 -26.24
C PRO A 164 6.65 -3.31 -25.12
N ALA A 165 7.33 -4.41 -25.47
CA ALA A 165 8.17 -5.17 -24.53
C ALA A 165 9.48 -4.43 -24.19
N THR A 166 9.88 -3.44 -24.99
CA THR A 166 11.10 -2.65 -24.80
C THR A 166 10.74 -1.20 -24.48
N GLY A 167 11.54 -0.57 -23.62
CA GLY A 167 11.42 0.86 -23.33
C GLY A 167 12.07 1.75 -24.39
N PHE A 168 11.95 3.07 -24.20
CA PHE A 168 12.57 4.08 -25.06
C PHE A 168 13.77 4.72 -24.35
N GLY A 169 14.83 4.97 -25.11
CA GLY A 169 15.93 5.83 -24.71
C GLY A 169 15.72 7.26 -25.24
N PHE A 170 16.61 8.17 -24.87
CA PHE A 170 16.65 9.54 -25.39
C PHE A 170 18.09 9.99 -25.62
N GLU A 171 18.27 10.88 -26.59
CA GLU A 171 19.57 11.46 -26.92
C GLU A 171 20.02 12.47 -25.87
N ASP A 172 21.33 12.62 -25.70
CA ASP A 172 21.94 13.61 -24.81
C ASP A 172 21.91 15.03 -25.42
N THR A 173 20.71 15.63 -25.44
CA THR A 173 20.50 17.02 -25.86
C THR A 173 20.20 17.91 -24.66
N GLN A 174 20.40 19.22 -24.81
CA GLN A 174 20.09 20.20 -23.76
C GLN A 174 18.59 20.22 -23.43
N GLU A 175 17.74 20.01 -24.42
CA GLU A 175 16.30 19.93 -24.26
C GLU A 175 15.92 18.71 -23.41
N ASN A 176 16.42 17.52 -23.72
CA ASN A 176 16.17 16.31 -22.98
C ASN A 176 16.69 16.39 -21.55
N ARG A 177 17.83 17.07 -21.30
CA ARG A 177 18.31 17.36 -19.94
C ARG A 177 17.33 18.19 -19.13
N ARG A 178 16.76 19.26 -19.73
CA ARG A 178 15.76 20.12 -19.08
C ARG A 178 14.46 19.34 -18.79
N ASN A 179 13.99 18.59 -19.78
CA ASN A 179 12.78 17.78 -19.65
C ASN A 179 12.94 16.72 -18.55
N TYR A 180 14.03 15.98 -18.54
CA TYR A 180 14.34 15.00 -17.50
C TYR A 180 14.42 15.64 -16.11
N ALA A 181 15.13 16.76 -15.97
CA ALA A 181 15.23 17.46 -14.68
C ALA A 181 13.87 17.93 -14.18
N SER A 182 12.99 18.38 -15.08
CA SER A 182 11.62 18.77 -14.75
C SER A 182 10.79 17.59 -14.26
N TRP A 183 10.85 16.46 -14.97
CA TRP A 183 10.13 15.24 -14.58
C TRP A 183 10.64 14.65 -13.26
N ILE A 184 11.96 14.64 -13.02
CA ILE A 184 12.52 14.20 -11.74
C ILE A 184 12.08 15.11 -10.59
N ARG A 185 12.00 16.43 -10.82
CA ARG A 185 11.49 17.37 -9.81
C ARG A 185 10.03 17.08 -9.47
N PHE A 186 9.20 16.90 -10.49
CA PHE A 186 7.80 16.54 -10.33
C PHE A 186 7.64 15.23 -9.54
N SER A 187 8.32 14.15 -9.95
CA SER A 187 8.26 12.85 -9.29
C SER A 187 8.73 12.92 -7.83
N ARG A 188 9.74 13.75 -7.52
CA ARG A 188 10.18 13.96 -6.13
C ARG A 188 9.13 14.68 -5.29
N PHE A 189 8.50 15.69 -5.86
CA PHE A 189 7.43 16.42 -5.17
C PHE A 189 6.22 15.51 -4.90
N ASP A 190 5.78 14.77 -5.92
CA ASP A 190 4.69 13.80 -5.83
C ASP A 190 4.96 12.73 -4.75
N ASN A 191 6.17 12.15 -4.76
CA ASN A 191 6.59 11.17 -3.76
C ASN A 191 6.69 11.77 -2.35
N LEU A 192 7.26 12.97 -2.21
CA LEU A 192 7.36 13.66 -0.92
C LEU A 192 5.98 13.95 -0.34
N PHE A 193 5.05 14.43 -1.19
CA PHE A 193 3.68 14.69 -0.78
C PHE A 193 3.00 13.40 -0.27
N GLY A 194 3.14 12.28 -1.00
CA GLY A 194 2.61 10.98 -0.59
C GLY A 194 3.19 10.51 0.74
N VAL A 195 4.51 10.62 0.92
CA VAL A 195 5.19 10.24 2.18
C VAL A 195 4.73 11.11 3.35
N LEU A 196 4.61 12.41 3.17
CA LEU A 196 4.14 13.33 4.24
C LEU A 196 2.68 13.08 4.61
N THR A 197 1.82 12.83 3.61
CA THR A 197 0.42 12.48 3.86
C THR A 197 0.30 11.18 4.63
N ASN A 198 1.07 10.15 4.25
CA ASN A 198 1.09 8.87 4.96
C ASN A 198 1.60 9.05 6.40
N LEU A 199 2.69 9.78 6.60
CA LEU A 199 3.23 10.07 7.93
C LEU A 199 2.20 10.80 8.81
N LEU A 200 1.52 11.80 8.25
CA LEU A 200 0.45 12.52 8.95
C LEU A 200 -0.67 11.55 9.36
N THR A 201 -1.20 10.78 8.41
CA THR A 201 -2.29 9.83 8.67
C THR A 201 -1.92 8.82 9.75
N VAL A 202 -0.75 8.20 9.65
CA VAL A 202 -0.25 7.23 10.63
C VAL A 202 -0.09 7.87 12.01
N THR A 203 0.50 9.07 12.09
CA THR A 203 0.67 9.80 13.36
C THR A 203 -0.68 10.10 14.00
N LEU A 204 -1.66 10.58 13.22
CA LEU A 204 -3.00 10.87 13.72
C LEU A 204 -3.71 9.61 14.23
N MET A 205 -3.61 8.49 13.50
CA MET A 205 -4.20 7.22 13.93
C MET A 205 -3.55 6.66 15.20
N ILE A 206 -2.23 6.74 15.33
CA ILE A 206 -1.52 6.34 16.56
C ILE A 206 -1.94 7.22 17.73
N TRP A 207 -2.02 8.54 17.52
CA TRP A 207 -2.44 9.46 18.58
C TRP A 207 -3.88 9.20 19.03
N LEU A 208 -4.82 9.01 18.10
CA LEU A 208 -6.20 8.65 18.44
C LEU A 208 -6.29 7.31 19.17
N SER A 209 -5.49 6.32 18.75
CA SER A 209 -5.40 5.03 19.45
C SER A 209 -4.88 5.20 20.88
N TRP A 210 -3.83 6.00 21.05
CA TRP A 210 -3.27 6.34 22.35
C TRP A 210 -4.28 7.03 23.28
N ALA A 211 -5.03 8.00 22.74
CA ALA A 211 -5.96 8.80 23.51
C ALA A 211 -7.28 8.10 23.82
N LEU A 212 -7.83 7.33 22.88
CA LEU A 212 -9.21 6.84 22.92
C LEU A 212 -9.33 5.34 23.15
N LEU A 213 -8.46 4.52 22.55
CA LEU A 213 -8.57 3.06 22.62
C LEU A 213 -7.76 2.49 23.79
N LEU A 214 -6.53 2.90 23.95
CA LEU A 214 -5.63 2.38 24.98
C LEU A 214 -6.22 2.50 26.41
N PRO A 215 -6.78 3.65 26.84
CA PRO A 215 -7.37 3.78 28.18
C PRO A 215 -8.58 2.88 28.41
N LYS A 216 -9.27 2.47 27.32
CA LYS A 216 -10.43 1.57 27.38
C LYS A 216 -10.03 0.10 27.24
N GLY A 217 -8.75 -0.22 27.02
CA GLY A 217 -8.28 -1.58 26.75
C GLY A 217 -8.82 -2.15 25.43
N LEU A 218 -9.16 -1.29 24.46
CA LEU A 218 -9.70 -1.69 23.17
C LEU A 218 -8.57 -1.90 22.17
N PHE A 219 -8.52 -3.10 21.58
CA PHE A 219 -7.53 -3.45 20.57
C PHE A 219 -8.23 -3.87 19.28
N PRO A 220 -8.03 -3.14 18.15
CA PRO A 220 -8.61 -3.51 16.87
C PRO A 220 -8.05 -4.87 16.40
N ALA A 221 -8.87 -5.89 16.34
CA ALA A 221 -8.42 -7.23 15.95
C ALA A 221 -9.56 -8.05 15.29
N GLY A 222 -9.16 -9.08 14.59
CA GLY A 222 -10.07 -10.11 14.07
C GLY A 222 -11.15 -9.57 13.14
N TRP A 223 -12.37 -10.01 13.37
CA TRP A 223 -13.56 -9.65 12.60
C TRP A 223 -14.17 -8.29 13.00
N GLU A 224 -13.67 -7.68 14.07
CA GLU A 224 -14.18 -6.42 14.63
C GLU A 224 -13.19 -5.25 14.39
N LEU A 225 -12.19 -5.44 13.53
CA LEU A 225 -11.11 -4.51 13.27
C LEU A 225 -11.61 -3.07 13.07
N CYS A 226 -12.51 -2.84 12.12
CA CYS A 226 -13.01 -1.49 11.82
C CYS A 226 -14.06 -1.00 12.82
N ALA A 227 -14.81 -1.91 13.46
CA ALA A 227 -15.81 -1.55 14.45
C ALA A 227 -15.18 -0.87 15.68
N VAL A 228 -14.05 -1.40 16.15
CA VAL A 228 -13.27 -0.83 17.26
C VAL A 228 -12.65 0.51 16.87
N GLN A 229 -12.08 0.61 15.67
CA GLN A 229 -11.49 1.87 15.20
C GLN A 229 -12.54 2.97 14.93
N ALA A 230 -13.81 2.62 14.72
CA ALA A 230 -14.88 3.60 14.55
C ALA A 230 -15.05 4.53 15.76
N GLU A 231 -14.53 4.13 16.93
CA GLU A 231 -14.46 4.95 18.13
C GLU A 231 -13.68 6.26 17.92
N PHE A 232 -12.75 6.33 16.95
CA PHE A 232 -12.00 7.54 16.61
C PHE A 232 -12.91 8.70 16.23
N PHE A 233 -13.97 8.44 15.48
CA PHE A 233 -14.92 9.47 15.06
C PHE A 233 -16.17 9.49 15.95
N ALA A 234 -16.56 8.32 16.49
CA ALA A 234 -17.72 8.23 17.34
C ALA A 234 -17.56 9.04 18.64
N HIS A 235 -16.33 9.15 19.17
CA HIS A 235 -16.08 9.88 20.38
C HIS A 235 -16.41 11.38 20.25
N SER A 236 -16.02 12.00 19.13
CA SER A 236 -16.20 13.43 18.88
C SER A 236 -17.52 13.78 18.14
N MET A 237 -18.04 12.86 17.33
CA MET A 237 -19.20 13.10 16.45
C MET A 237 -20.39 12.16 16.70
N GLY A 238 -20.33 11.31 17.73
CA GLY A 238 -21.39 10.35 18.05
C GLY A 238 -21.64 9.33 16.93
N GLU A 239 -22.89 8.85 16.80
CA GLU A 239 -23.25 7.84 15.79
C GLU A 239 -23.03 8.27 14.36
N ILE A 240 -23.13 9.57 14.05
CA ILE A 240 -22.81 10.10 12.72
C ILE A 240 -21.33 9.88 12.42
N GLY A 241 -20.45 10.15 13.39
CA GLY A 241 -19.02 9.91 13.27
C GLY A 241 -18.72 8.42 13.06
N ARG A 242 -19.38 7.54 13.80
CA ARG A 242 -19.26 6.08 13.61
C ARG A 242 -19.59 5.67 12.18
N VAL A 243 -20.72 6.14 11.66
CA VAL A 243 -21.16 5.85 10.28
C VAL A 243 -20.16 6.37 9.26
N ILE A 244 -19.71 7.62 9.41
CA ILE A 244 -18.70 8.20 8.51
C ILE A 244 -17.41 7.39 8.54
N PHE A 245 -16.91 7.03 9.73
CA PHE A 245 -15.69 6.22 9.83
C PHE A 245 -15.84 4.87 9.13
N LEU A 246 -16.93 4.16 9.35
CA LEU A 246 -17.16 2.84 8.76
C LEU A 246 -17.26 2.92 7.23
N LEU A 247 -17.91 3.95 6.68
CA LEU A 247 -17.93 4.18 5.24
C LEU A 247 -16.54 4.48 4.68
N VAL A 248 -15.78 5.35 5.36
CA VAL A 248 -14.40 5.69 4.98
C VAL A 248 -13.49 4.47 5.08
N ALA A 249 -13.56 3.70 6.16
CA ALA A 249 -12.76 2.49 6.34
C ALA A 249 -13.10 1.43 5.27
N THR A 250 -14.40 1.27 4.95
CA THR A 250 -14.83 0.42 3.85
C THR A 250 -14.16 0.83 2.54
N ALA A 251 -14.29 2.09 2.18
CA ALA A 251 -13.77 2.62 0.92
C ALA A 251 -12.24 2.56 0.87
N PHE A 252 -11.55 2.93 1.96
CA PHE A 252 -10.09 2.91 2.06
C PHE A 252 -9.48 1.51 1.90
N LEU A 253 -10.04 0.52 2.61
CA LEU A 253 -9.54 -0.86 2.52
C LEU A 253 -9.94 -1.54 1.20
N ALA A 254 -11.14 -1.25 0.66
CA ALA A 254 -11.55 -1.74 -0.64
C ALA A 254 -10.67 -1.16 -1.76
N ASP A 255 -10.34 0.13 -1.69
CA ASP A 255 -9.42 0.79 -2.60
C ASP A 255 -8.00 0.22 -2.50
N SER A 256 -7.54 -0.08 -1.28
CA SER A 256 -6.26 -0.76 -1.07
C SER A 256 -6.24 -2.13 -1.77
N TRP A 257 -7.33 -2.91 -1.69
CA TRP A 257 -7.44 -4.17 -2.43
C TRP A 257 -7.42 -3.97 -3.94
N LEU A 258 -8.14 -2.97 -4.44
CA LEU A 258 -8.19 -2.63 -5.86
C LEU A 258 -6.81 -2.21 -6.38
N GLY A 259 -6.16 -1.28 -5.68
CA GLY A 259 -4.84 -0.76 -6.04
C GLY A 259 -3.76 -1.84 -6.03
N VAL A 260 -3.76 -2.70 -5.00
CA VAL A 260 -2.83 -3.84 -4.91
C VAL A 260 -3.09 -4.86 -6.01
N THR A 261 -4.35 -5.16 -6.33
CA THR A 261 -4.72 -6.09 -7.41
C THR A 261 -4.25 -5.56 -8.77
N ASP A 262 -4.51 -4.29 -9.08
CA ASP A 262 -4.03 -3.64 -10.30
C ASP A 262 -2.50 -3.69 -10.39
N ALA A 263 -1.81 -3.31 -9.33
CA ALA A 263 -0.36 -3.27 -9.26
C ALA A 263 0.29 -4.63 -9.49
N VAL A 264 -0.16 -5.63 -8.74
CA VAL A 264 0.42 -6.98 -8.81
C VAL A 264 0.11 -7.63 -10.15
N ALA A 265 -1.10 -7.40 -10.71
CA ALA A 265 -1.43 -7.85 -12.04
C ALA A 265 -0.50 -7.25 -13.10
N ARG A 266 -0.18 -5.94 -13.01
CA ARG A 266 0.78 -5.27 -13.92
C ARG A 266 2.19 -5.84 -13.78
N MET A 267 2.68 -6.01 -12.56
CA MET A 267 4.03 -6.53 -12.29
C MET A 267 4.21 -7.94 -12.86
N HIS A 268 3.24 -8.81 -12.65
CA HIS A 268 3.30 -10.17 -13.20
C HIS A 268 3.17 -10.19 -14.72
N SER A 269 2.27 -9.36 -15.26
CA SER A 269 2.10 -9.24 -16.72
C SER A 269 3.35 -8.74 -17.40
N ASP A 270 4.02 -7.75 -16.80
CA ASP A 270 5.28 -7.22 -17.32
C ASP A 270 6.38 -8.27 -17.29
N PHE A 271 6.52 -8.98 -16.19
CA PHE A 271 7.49 -10.07 -16.06
C PHE A 271 7.25 -11.16 -17.12
N PHE A 272 5.99 -11.63 -17.28
CA PHE A 272 5.67 -12.65 -18.26
C PHE A 272 5.92 -12.14 -19.69
N PHE A 273 5.40 -10.97 -20.01
CA PHE A 273 5.47 -10.40 -21.34
C PHE A 273 6.89 -10.01 -21.78
N THR A 274 7.72 -9.52 -20.85
CA THR A 274 9.08 -9.07 -21.19
C THR A 274 10.14 -10.17 -21.07
N SER A 275 9.96 -11.12 -20.13
CA SER A 275 11.00 -12.10 -19.81
C SER A 275 10.78 -13.48 -20.46
N LEU A 276 9.56 -13.79 -20.90
CA LEU A 276 9.23 -15.11 -21.44
C LEU A 276 8.81 -15.01 -22.92
N PRO A 277 9.65 -15.47 -23.87
CA PRO A 277 9.34 -15.36 -25.32
C PRO A 277 8.01 -15.97 -25.72
N TRP A 278 7.61 -17.09 -25.11
CA TRP A 278 6.32 -17.74 -25.39
C TRP A 278 5.12 -16.89 -24.95
N ALA A 279 5.28 -16.07 -23.93
CA ALA A 279 4.21 -15.23 -23.38
C ALA A 279 3.90 -14.02 -24.29
N GLN A 280 4.82 -13.64 -25.18
CA GLN A 280 4.61 -12.57 -26.16
C GLN A 280 3.57 -12.93 -27.24
N ARG A 281 3.11 -14.19 -27.30
CA ARG A 281 1.96 -14.60 -28.13
C ARG A 281 0.64 -13.93 -27.69
N TRP A 282 0.56 -13.50 -26.43
CA TRP A 282 -0.56 -12.74 -25.92
C TRP A 282 -0.14 -11.29 -25.66
N SER A 283 -1.08 -10.37 -25.83
CA SER A 283 -0.83 -8.95 -25.51
C SER A 283 -0.65 -8.76 -24.00
N PHE A 284 0.07 -7.71 -23.62
CA PHE A 284 0.18 -7.29 -22.21
C PHE A 284 -1.20 -7.20 -21.53
N ARG A 285 -2.21 -6.61 -22.24
CA ARG A 285 -3.58 -6.47 -21.75
C ARG A 285 -4.22 -7.81 -21.40
N ARG A 286 -4.02 -8.86 -22.21
CA ARG A 286 -4.55 -10.21 -21.92
C ARG A 286 -3.91 -10.78 -20.65
N TRP A 287 -2.61 -10.68 -20.51
CA TRP A 287 -1.91 -11.11 -19.30
C TRP A 287 -2.41 -10.38 -18.06
N TYR A 288 -2.64 -9.06 -18.17
CA TYR A 288 -3.17 -8.26 -17.08
C TYR A 288 -4.50 -8.82 -16.55
N TYR A 289 -5.47 -9.08 -17.43
CA TYR A 289 -6.76 -9.62 -16.99
C TYR A 289 -6.69 -11.07 -16.52
N VAL A 290 -5.78 -11.88 -17.04
CA VAL A 290 -5.50 -13.22 -16.50
C VAL A 290 -5.03 -13.11 -15.05
N PHE A 291 -4.08 -12.21 -14.75
CA PHE A 291 -3.61 -12.00 -13.38
C PHE A 291 -4.65 -11.37 -12.48
N VAL A 292 -5.46 -10.43 -12.95
CA VAL A 292 -6.61 -9.94 -12.19
C VAL A 292 -7.55 -11.09 -11.80
N GLY A 293 -7.85 -12.01 -12.73
CA GLY A 293 -8.66 -13.19 -12.44
C GLY A 293 -8.02 -14.12 -11.40
N ILE A 294 -6.71 -14.41 -11.54
CA ILE A 294 -5.96 -15.22 -10.57
C ILE A 294 -5.99 -14.56 -9.18
N LEU A 295 -5.71 -13.27 -9.09
CA LEU A 295 -5.68 -12.55 -7.83
C LEU A 295 -7.07 -12.45 -7.18
N THR A 296 -8.12 -12.36 -7.98
CA THR A 296 -9.51 -12.43 -7.51
C THR A 296 -9.81 -13.79 -6.87
N LEU A 297 -9.43 -14.89 -7.53
CA LEU A 297 -9.58 -16.25 -6.98
C LEU A 297 -8.76 -16.45 -5.71
N VAL A 298 -7.53 -15.97 -5.69
CA VAL A 298 -6.66 -16.01 -4.50
C VAL A 298 -7.28 -15.21 -3.35
N SER A 299 -7.80 -14.01 -3.62
CA SER A 299 -8.53 -13.24 -2.60
C SER A 299 -9.72 -14.02 -2.04
N ALA A 300 -10.53 -14.58 -2.93
CA ALA A 300 -11.71 -15.35 -2.56
C ALA A 300 -11.38 -16.57 -1.68
N THR A 301 -10.24 -17.23 -1.93
CA THR A 301 -9.80 -18.40 -1.15
C THR A 301 -9.12 -18.02 0.16
N THR A 302 -8.23 -17.04 0.16
CA THR A 302 -7.47 -16.65 1.37
C THR A 302 -8.37 -16.06 2.46
N MET A 303 -9.45 -15.35 2.08
CA MET A 303 -10.46 -14.87 3.05
C MET A 303 -11.16 -15.98 3.83
N LEU A 304 -11.24 -17.20 3.27
CA LEU A 304 -11.81 -18.36 3.95
C LEU A 304 -10.84 -18.94 4.99
N MET A 305 -9.54 -18.73 4.82
CA MET A 305 -8.48 -19.39 5.58
C MET A 305 -8.12 -18.65 6.87
N ALA A 306 -8.21 -17.31 6.88
CA ALA A 306 -7.76 -16.51 8.01
C ALA A 306 -8.58 -15.22 8.18
N GLN A 307 -8.49 -14.64 9.37
CA GLN A 307 -9.11 -13.35 9.70
C GLN A 307 -8.41 -12.19 8.97
N PRO A 308 -9.12 -11.07 8.69
CA PRO A 308 -8.61 -9.95 7.95
C PRO A 308 -7.27 -9.39 8.48
N GLY A 309 -7.21 -9.14 9.79
CA GLY A 309 -6.01 -8.61 10.43
C GLY A 309 -4.80 -9.53 10.27
N ALA A 310 -4.98 -10.84 10.44
CA ALA A 310 -3.91 -11.82 10.27
C ALA A 310 -3.35 -11.84 8.83
N LEU A 311 -4.22 -11.73 7.82
CA LEU A 311 -3.80 -11.66 6.42
C LEU A 311 -3.03 -10.37 6.13
N ILE A 312 -3.47 -9.22 6.66
CA ILE A 312 -2.77 -7.93 6.51
C ILE A 312 -1.40 -7.98 7.18
N ILE A 313 -1.30 -8.54 8.40
CA ILE A 313 -0.03 -8.71 9.10
C ILE A 313 0.91 -9.64 8.32
N LEU A 314 0.41 -10.78 7.83
CA LEU A 314 1.20 -11.65 6.96
C LEU A 314 1.72 -10.92 5.73
N GLY A 315 0.86 -10.10 5.09
CA GLY A 315 1.25 -9.25 3.97
C GLY A 315 2.37 -8.29 4.34
N GLY A 316 2.28 -7.64 5.49
CA GLY A 316 3.30 -6.72 6.00
C GLY A 316 4.65 -7.40 6.23
N VAL A 317 4.67 -8.52 6.92
CA VAL A 317 5.88 -9.30 7.16
C VAL A 317 6.54 -9.74 5.85
N LEU A 318 5.77 -10.31 4.92
CA LEU A 318 6.29 -10.74 3.62
C LEU A 318 6.84 -9.56 2.80
N ASN A 319 6.15 -8.42 2.82
CA ASN A 319 6.61 -7.21 2.14
C ASN A 319 7.86 -6.61 2.78
N PHE A 320 8.02 -6.71 4.11
CA PHE A 320 9.25 -6.32 4.78
C PHE A 320 10.45 -7.11 4.26
N PHE A 321 10.37 -8.43 4.23
CA PHE A 321 11.44 -9.27 3.68
C PHE A 321 11.68 -9.03 2.18
N ALA A 322 10.63 -8.75 1.43
CA ALA A 322 10.76 -8.35 0.04
C ALA A 322 11.58 -7.06 -0.11
N MET A 323 11.40 -6.06 0.78
CA MET A 323 12.23 -4.84 0.76
C MET A 323 13.70 -5.14 0.98
N VAL A 324 14.03 -5.97 1.95
CA VAL A 324 15.42 -6.41 2.19
C VAL A 324 16.01 -7.04 0.93
N ALA A 325 15.24 -7.88 0.25
CA ALA A 325 15.70 -8.59 -0.93
C ALA A 325 15.90 -7.67 -2.15
N TYR A 326 14.96 -6.73 -2.44
CA TYR A 326 15.02 -5.97 -3.68
C TYR A 326 15.88 -4.69 -3.62
N MET A 327 16.12 -4.11 -2.43
CA MET A 327 16.91 -2.89 -2.29
C MET A 327 18.30 -2.96 -2.94
N PRO A 328 19.09 -4.04 -2.78
CA PRO A 328 20.36 -4.19 -3.48
C PRO A 328 20.21 -4.17 -5.02
N PHE A 329 19.12 -4.78 -5.53
CA PHE A 329 18.83 -4.75 -6.96
C PHE A 329 18.48 -3.34 -7.45
N LEU A 330 17.75 -2.53 -6.68
CA LEU A 330 17.49 -1.13 -7.01
C LEU A 330 18.79 -0.31 -7.09
N ILE A 331 19.73 -0.53 -6.17
CA ILE A 331 21.04 0.11 -6.22
C ILE A 331 21.75 -0.32 -7.49
N TYR A 332 21.82 -1.62 -7.78
CA TYR A 332 22.44 -2.14 -8.99
C TYR A 332 21.82 -1.56 -10.26
N LEU A 333 20.51 -1.56 -10.38
CA LEU A 333 19.79 -1.02 -11.53
C LEU A 333 20.13 0.46 -11.76
N ASN A 334 20.01 1.30 -10.74
CA ASN A 334 20.13 2.74 -10.88
C ASN A 334 21.56 3.24 -11.05
N TYR A 335 22.55 2.53 -10.50
CA TYR A 335 23.94 2.98 -10.53
C TYR A 335 24.81 2.26 -11.55
N PHE A 336 24.45 1.06 -11.98
CA PHE A 336 25.26 0.23 -12.86
C PHE A 336 24.56 -0.12 -14.18
N MET A 337 23.29 -0.46 -14.17
CA MET A 337 22.58 -0.93 -15.37
C MET A 337 22.02 0.24 -16.20
N VAL A 338 21.16 1.07 -15.62
CA VAL A 338 20.52 2.20 -16.32
C VAL A 338 21.55 3.15 -16.94
N PRO A 339 22.65 3.52 -16.27
CA PRO A 339 23.67 4.40 -16.87
C PRO A 339 24.47 3.81 -18.04
N ARG A 340 24.26 2.53 -18.39
CA ARG A 340 24.85 1.92 -19.60
C ARG A 340 24.05 2.23 -20.86
N SER A 341 22.73 2.39 -20.69
CA SER A 341 21.78 2.64 -21.79
C SER A 341 21.27 4.08 -21.85
N MET A 342 21.59 4.90 -20.83
CA MET A 342 21.13 6.27 -20.68
C MET A 342 22.32 7.22 -20.46
N PRO A 343 22.19 8.52 -20.77
CA PRO A 343 23.24 9.50 -20.49
C PRO A 343 23.69 9.47 -19.03
N ARG A 344 25.01 9.60 -18.79
CA ARG A 344 25.60 9.47 -17.45
C ARG A 344 25.04 10.43 -16.40
N TRP A 345 24.56 11.60 -16.83
CA TRP A 345 23.96 12.59 -15.93
C TRP A 345 22.58 12.18 -15.37
N THR A 346 21.95 11.13 -15.89
CA THR A 346 20.72 10.56 -15.33
C THR A 346 20.96 9.78 -14.05
N ARG A 347 22.22 9.43 -13.76
CA ARG A 347 22.60 8.70 -12.53
C ARG A 347 22.20 9.48 -11.27
N PRO A 348 21.57 8.83 -10.28
CA PRO A 348 21.27 9.47 -9.01
C PRO A 348 22.53 9.99 -8.29
N ARG A 349 22.36 10.98 -7.43
CA ARG A 349 23.47 11.57 -6.66
C ARG A 349 24.10 10.56 -5.70
N ARG A 350 25.39 10.69 -5.40
CA ARG A 350 26.10 9.82 -4.43
C ARG A 350 25.47 9.82 -3.04
N ILE A 351 24.93 10.95 -2.59
CA ILE A 351 24.22 11.04 -1.32
C ILE A 351 22.98 10.11 -1.28
N THR A 352 22.28 9.97 -2.40
CA THR A 352 21.15 9.02 -2.52
C THR A 352 21.65 7.59 -2.39
N LEU A 353 22.81 7.25 -2.98
CA LEU A 353 23.41 5.92 -2.84
C LEU A 353 23.72 5.61 -1.38
N VAL A 354 24.40 6.54 -0.68
CA VAL A 354 24.74 6.38 0.72
C VAL A 354 23.48 6.20 1.56
N ALA A 355 22.46 7.07 1.37
CA ALA A 355 21.21 7.00 2.12
C ALA A 355 20.47 5.66 1.89
N VAL A 356 20.31 5.23 0.64
CA VAL A 356 19.64 3.95 0.32
C VAL A 356 20.43 2.75 0.86
N THR A 357 21.77 2.80 0.82
CA THR A 357 22.63 1.73 1.38
C THR A 357 22.47 1.66 2.91
N LEU A 358 22.49 2.79 3.61
CA LEU A 358 22.27 2.83 5.06
C LEU A 358 20.91 2.28 5.44
N VAL A 359 19.85 2.73 4.76
CA VAL A 359 18.49 2.22 4.97
C VAL A 359 18.44 0.71 4.72
N SER A 360 19.07 0.22 3.66
CA SER A 360 19.13 -1.22 3.34
C SER A 360 19.80 -2.03 4.46
N LEU A 361 20.88 -1.50 5.05
CA LEU A 361 21.57 -2.14 6.16
C LEU A 361 20.72 -2.16 7.43
N VAL A 362 19.98 -1.09 7.71
CA VAL A 362 19.03 -1.04 8.85
C VAL A 362 17.93 -2.08 8.67
N TYR A 363 17.31 -2.16 7.49
CA TYR A 363 16.29 -3.18 7.21
C TYR A 363 16.85 -4.60 7.33
N LEU A 364 18.06 -4.83 6.84
CA LEU A 364 18.75 -6.13 6.98
C LEU A 364 18.99 -6.46 8.46
N ALA A 365 19.46 -5.50 9.26
CA ALA A 365 19.68 -5.71 10.69
C ALA A 365 18.39 -6.08 11.43
N ILE A 366 17.28 -5.36 11.12
CA ILE A 366 15.96 -5.68 11.66
C ILE A 366 15.50 -7.08 11.24
N ALA A 367 15.70 -7.45 9.97
CA ALA A 367 15.34 -8.79 9.47
C ALA A 367 16.11 -9.90 10.20
N VAL A 368 17.41 -9.70 10.40
CA VAL A 368 18.26 -10.65 11.13
C VAL A 368 17.81 -10.75 12.59
N ALA A 369 17.59 -9.62 13.26
CA ALA A 369 17.10 -9.59 14.64
C ALA A 369 15.76 -10.32 14.78
N TYR A 370 14.82 -10.08 13.86
CA TYR A 370 13.52 -10.76 13.83
C TYR A 370 13.70 -12.29 13.72
N VAL A 371 14.52 -12.75 12.78
CA VAL A 371 14.75 -14.19 12.58
C VAL A 371 15.40 -14.81 13.82
N LEU A 372 16.38 -14.15 14.43
CA LEU A 372 17.03 -14.64 15.66
C LEU A 372 16.04 -14.78 16.81
N VAL A 373 15.12 -13.81 16.99
CA VAL A 373 14.08 -13.90 18.03
C VAL A 373 13.07 -15.01 17.75
N LEU A 374 12.80 -15.33 16.49
CA LEU A 374 11.92 -16.46 16.15
C LEU A 374 12.56 -17.81 16.42
N LEU A 375 13.88 -17.92 16.24
CA LEU A 375 14.64 -19.18 16.39
C LEU A 375 15.05 -19.47 17.85
N GLY A 376 15.18 -18.45 18.69
CA GLY A 376 15.51 -18.57 20.12
C GLY A 376 14.32 -18.42 21.00
#